data_c6b6a89a8832bcf1857e209c0874b759
#
_entry.id   c6b6a89a8832bcf1857e209c0874b759
#
_cell.length_a   1.000
_cell.length_b   1.000
_cell.length_c   1.000
_cell.angle_alpha   90.00
_cell.angle_beta   90.00
_cell.angle_gamma   90.00
#
_symmetry.space_group_name_H-M   'P 1'
#
loop_
_entity.id
_entity.type
_entity.pdbx_description
1 polymer ?
#
loop_
_entity_poly.entity_id
_entity_poly.type
_entity_poly.pdbx_seq_one_letter_code
_entity_poly.pdbx_strand_id
1 'polypeptide(L)'
;MNDRPAEETTIGEAAPAEIAEARPAHIGEPAPAEIAEARPAQIGEPASAAARPDLLADRLPYRIARPYRVRFEEATANESMRTAIYLAWAADIAWQHSTELGFGREWYAERGLFWLVRAIQLDVLRPIPTYAGMLVSTQVLGYRRVAARRESDVRDPSGELAARLLIDWVMTNERGIPTRVPADFLKFVAADTPAIEMHKVALPAAPRDAFERRFHVRRRDLDPLDHVNNSVYVDFLEEALEGAGQGDLLRATPRRYALDFAASAARGESLTGRAWPQDGGWAYRLSREDGTEVFRARVCRL
;
A
#
# COMPACT_ATOMS: atom_id res chain seq x y z
N MET A 1 30.25 -6.11 77.90
CA MET A 1 30.07 -7.45 78.47
C MET A 1 28.98 -8.10 77.59
N ASN A 2 29.38 -8.98 76.82
CA ASN A 2 28.88 -10.10 76.05
C ASN A 2 29.32 -10.04 74.58
N ASP A 3 30.44 -10.66 74.38
CA ASP A 3 30.93 -11.24 73.14
C ASP A 3 29.98 -12.32 72.65
N ARG A 4 29.68 -12.31 71.39
CA ARG A 4 29.29 -13.48 70.60
C ARG A 4 30.02 -13.47 69.26
N PRO A 5 30.66 -14.59 68.87
CA PRO A 5 31.46 -14.67 67.68
C PRO A 5 30.60 -14.85 66.38
N ALA A 6 31.18 -14.38 65.29
CA ALA A 6 30.68 -14.56 63.93
C ALA A 6 30.76 -16.05 63.53
N GLU A 7 29.63 -16.61 63.00
CA GLU A 7 29.63 -17.91 62.34
C GLU A 7 30.10 -17.73 60.90
N GLU A 8 31.22 -18.32 60.55
CA GLU A 8 31.71 -18.54 59.20
C GLU A 8 30.80 -19.56 58.48
N THR A 9 30.05 -19.09 57.50
CA THR A 9 29.32 -20.00 56.62
C THR A 9 30.24 -20.41 55.48
N THR A 10 30.71 -21.64 55.54
CA THR A 10 31.49 -22.33 54.51
C THR A 10 30.62 -22.53 53.30
N ILE A 11 31.00 -21.88 52.16
CA ILE A 11 30.37 -22.10 50.87
C ILE A 11 30.88 -23.44 50.33
N GLY A 12 30.01 -24.43 50.27
CA GLY A 12 30.29 -25.74 49.65
C GLY A 12 30.47 -25.58 48.15
N GLU A 13 31.62 -26.04 47.68
CA GLU A 13 32.02 -26.18 46.30
C GLU A 13 31.11 -27.23 45.61
N ALA A 14 30.24 -26.76 44.69
CA ALA A 14 29.43 -27.66 43.88
C ALA A 14 30.29 -28.22 42.75
N ALA A 15 30.36 -29.55 42.67
CA ALA A 15 31.02 -30.28 41.60
C ALA A 15 30.41 -29.94 40.22
N PRO A 16 31.22 -29.91 39.14
CA PRO A 16 30.73 -29.62 37.79
C PRO A 16 29.82 -30.76 37.29
N ALA A 17 28.63 -30.41 36.87
CA ALA A 17 27.71 -31.32 36.19
C ALA A 17 28.30 -31.77 34.85
N GLU A 18 28.43 -33.06 34.66
CA GLU A 18 28.81 -33.73 33.45
C GLU A 18 27.75 -33.36 32.35
N ILE A 19 28.19 -32.61 31.36
CA ILE A 19 27.38 -32.34 30.15
C ILE A 19 27.44 -33.62 29.32
N ALA A 20 26.37 -34.41 29.34
CA ALA A 20 26.20 -35.53 28.45
C ALA A 20 26.17 -35.01 27.02
N GLU A 21 27.14 -35.35 26.18
CA GLU A 21 27.17 -35.12 24.76
C GLU A 21 25.96 -35.82 24.12
N ALA A 22 24.94 -35.04 23.72
CA ALA A 22 23.86 -35.52 22.86
C ALA A 22 24.45 -35.83 21.49
N ARG A 23 24.49 -37.10 21.11
CA ARG A 23 24.80 -37.53 19.75
C ARG A 23 23.85 -36.82 18.77
N PRO A 24 24.35 -36.23 17.66
CA PRO A 24 23.47 -35.68 16.62
C PRO A 24 22.60 -36.81 16.07
N ALA A 25 21.29 -36.59 16.05
CA ALA A 25 20.36 -37.44 15.36
C ALA A 25 20.78 -37.51 13.87
N HIS A 26 20.96 -38.70 13.35
CA HIS A 26 21.14 -38.94 11.91
C HIS A 26 19.90 -38.42 11.20
N ILE A 27 19.99 -37.26 10.62
CA ILE A 27 19.03 -36.77 9.63
C ILE A 27 19.35 -37.56 8.37
N GLY A 28 18.53 -38.59 8.09
CA GLY A 28 18.62 -39.34 6.83
C GLY A 28 18.56 -38.38 5.67
N GLU A 29 19.48 -38.47 4.72
CA GLU A 29 19.42 -37.72 3.48
C GLU A 29 18.03 -37.97 2.84
N PRO A 30 17.30 -36.87 2.50
CA PRO A 30 16.09 -37.05 1.70
C PRO A 30 16.49 -37.70 0.36
N ALA A 31 15.79 -38.76 -0.02
CA ALA A 31 15.91 -39.32 -1.34
C ALA A 31 15.81 -38.22 -2.40
N PRO A 32 16.63 -38.26 -3.46
CA PRO A 32 16.54 -37.26 -4.53
C PRO A 32 15.09 -37.28 -5.06
N ALA A 33 14.37 -36.18 -4.80
CA ALA A 33 13.11 -35.94 -5.47
C ALA A 33 13.42 -35.91 -6.97
N GLU A 34 12.86 -36.81 -7.74
CA GLU A 34 12.81 -36.67 -9.19
C GLU A 34 12.17 -35.32 -9.45
N ILE A 35 13.01 -34.33 -9.79
CA ILE A 35 12.56 -33.10 -10.38
C ILE A 35 12.02 -33.49 -11.73
N ALA A 36 10.72 -33.74 -11.81
CA ALA A 36 10.05 -33.83 -13.08
C ALA A 36 10.44 -32.56 -13.83
N GLU A 37 11.16 -32.71 -14.93
CA GLU A 37 11.46 -31.58 -15.82
C GLU A 37 10.13 -30.96 -16.24
N ALA A 38 9.72 -29.93 -15.48
CA ALA A 38 8.66 -29.05 -15.91
C ALA A 38 9.19 -28.43 -17.21
N ARG A 39 8.65 -28.90 -18.35
CA ARG A 39 8.87 -28.24 -19.63
C ARG A 39 8.67 -26.75 -19.38
N PRO A 40 9.65 -25.88 -19.77
CA PRO A 40 9.44 -24.47 -19.67
C PRO A 40 8.14 -24.17 -20.43
N ALA A 41 7.16 -23.61 -19.73
CA ALA A 41 5.97 -23.11 -20.39
C ALA A 41 6.50 -22.23 -21.53
N GLN A 42 6.16 -22.58 -22.76
CA GLN A 42 6.46 -21.71 -23.89
C GLN A 42 5.86 -20.37 -23.52
N ILE A 43 6.72 -19.40 -23.20
CA ILE A 43 6.32 -18.01 -23.08
C ILE A 43 5.89 -17.66 -24.48
N GLY A 44 4.59 -17.81 -24.76
CA GLY A 44 4.01 -17.38 -26.00
C GLY A 44 4.41 -15.92 -26.16
N GLU A 45 4.96 -15.56 -27.29
CA GLU A 45 5.13 -14.16 -27.65
C GLU A 45 3.81 -13.47 -27.33
N PRO A 46 3.83 -12.29 -26.63
CA PRO A 46 2.60 -11.59 -26.32
C PRO A 46 1.87 -11.41 -27.65
N ALA A 47 0.71 -12.05 -27.78
CA ALA A 47 -0.14 -11.83 -28.93
C ALA A 47 -0.22 -10.32 -29.10
N SER A 48 0.20 -9.85 -30.26
CA SER A 48 0.03 -8.46 -30.69
C SER A 48 -1.47 -8.20 -30.78
N ALA A 49 -2.10 -8.06 -29.59
CA ALA A 49 -3.42 -7.50 -29.51
C ALA A 49 -3.25 -6.07 -30.03
N ALA A 50 -3.86 -5.77 -31.16
CA ALA A 50 -3.90 -4.43 -31.72
C ALA A 50 -4.54 -3.53 -30.65
N ALA A 51 -3.70 -2.99 -29.77
CA ALA A 51 -4.10 -2.05 -28.74
C ALA A 51 -4.80 -0.89 -29.48
N ARG A 52 -5.98 -0.53 -29.04
CA ARG A 52 -6.69 0.62 -29.61
C ARG A 52 -5.76 1.83 -29.54
N PRO A 53 -5.33 2.41 -30.68
CA PRO A 53 -4.29 3.45 -30.69
C PRO A 53 -4.64 4.67 -29.83
N ASP A 54 -5.93 4.93 -29.64
CA ASP A 54 -6.47 6.01 -28.82
C ASP A 54 -6.27 5.84 -27.31
N LEU A 55 -6.06 4.59 -26.82
CA LEU A 55 -5.78 4.32 -25.42
C LEU A 55 -4.30 4.49 -25.07
N LEU A 56 -3.41 4.34 -26.06
CA LEU A 56 -1.96 4.48 -25.92
C LEU A 56 -1.47 5.91 -26.16
N ALA A 57 -2.28 6.74 -26.81
CA ALA A 57 -1.88 8.11 -27.14
C ALA A 57 -1.83 8.97 -25.87
N ASP A 58 -0.66 9.54 -25.59
CA ASP A 58 -0.54 10.64 -24.67
C ASP A 58 -1.38 11.81 -25.18
N ARG A 59 -2.20 12.36 -24.30
CA ARG A 59 -2.95 13.59 -24.57
C ARG A 59 -2.39 14.70 -23.68
N LEU A 60 -1.07 14.92 -23.78
CA LEU A 60 -0.45 16.03 -23.08
C LEU A 60 -1.15 17.35 -23.41
N PRO A 61 -1.37 18.21 -22.42
CA PRO A 61 -0.92 18.11 -21.03
C PRO A 61 -1.86 17.32 -20.08
N TYR A 62 -2.93 16.72 -20.57
CA TYR A 62 -4.03 16.23 -19.74
C TYR A 62 -3.88 14.80 -19.27
N ARG A 63 -3.29 13.93 -20.07
CA ARG A 63 -3.23 12.49 -19.82
C ARG A 63 -1.95 11.87 -20.37
N ILE A 64 -1.38 10.92 -19.61
CA ILE A 64 -0.38 9.98 -20.11
C ILE A 64 -0.83 8.54 -19.89
N ALA A 65 -0.25 7.61 -20.65
CA ALA A 65 -0.42 6.18 -20.48
C ALA A 65 0.92 5.47 -20.66
N ARG A 66 1.23 4.48 -19.80
CA ARG A 66 2.50 3.73 -19.81
C ARG A 66 2.25 2.24 -19.62
N PRO A 67 3.06 1.37 -20.26
CA PRO A 67 3.00 -0.06 -20.02
C PRO A 67 3.62 -0.41 -18.66
N TYR A 68 2.93 -1.29 -17.91
CA TYR A 68 3.38 -1.90 -16.68
C TYR A 68 3.26 -3.41 -16.77
N ARG A 69 3.99 -4.12 -15.94
CA ARG A 69 3.90 -5.58 -15.86
C ARG A 69 3.95 -6.00 -14.41
N VAL A 70 3.03 -6.87 -14.01
CA VAL A 70 3.05 -7.46 -12.66
C VAL A 70 4.30 -8.32 -12.49
N ARG A 71 5.12 -8.02 -11.49
CA ARG A 71 6.32 -8.80 -11.17
C ARG A 71 5.96 -9.93 -10.22
N PHE A 72 6.86 -10.91 -10.08
CA PHE A 72 6.65 -12.04 -9.18
C PHE A 72 6.40 -11.58 -7.73
N GLU A 73 7.22 -10.69 -7.22
CA GLU A 73 7.14 -10.14 -5.87
C GLU A 73 5.93 -9.22 -5.62
N GLU A 74 5.24 -8.82 -6.68
CA GLU A 74 4.04 -7.98 -6.63
C GLU A 74 2.75 -8.80 -6.58
N ALA A 75 2.85 -10.13 -6.68
CA ALA A 75 1.72 -11.02 -6.65
C ALA A 75 1.49 -11.64 -5.26
N THR A 76 0.26 -12.10 -5.05
CA THR A 76 -0.16 -12.90 -3.90
C THR A 76 0.10 -14.39 -4.17
N ALA A 77 -0.05 -15.24 -3.15
CA ALA A 77 -0.03 -16.69 -3.29
C ALA A 77 -1.12 -17.24 -4.23
N ASN A 78 -2.15 -16.46 -4.55
CA ASN A 78 -3.20 -16.79 -5.50
C ASN A 78 -2.88 -16.32 -6.93
N GLU A 79 -1.60 -16.03 -7.22
CA GLU A 79 -1.10 -15.59 -8.52
C GLU A 79 -1.79 -14.32 -9.08
N SER A 80 -2.27 -13.46 -8.22
CA SER A 80 -2.89 -12.19 -8.59
C SER A 80 -2.16 -11.01 -7.96
N MET A 81 -2.18 -9.87 -8.65
CA MET A 81 -1.53 -8.65 -8.19
C MET A 81 -2.05 -8.20 -6.82
N ARG A 82 -1.14 -7.89 -5.88
CA ARG A 82 -1.48 -7.36 -4.56
C ARG A 82 -2.13 -5.99 -4.69
N THR A 83 -3.08 -5.70 -3.82
CA THR A 83 -3.81 -4.42 -3.85
C THR A 83 -2.90 -3.21 -3.67
N ALA A 84 -1.86 -3.31 -2.84
CA ALA A 84 -0.86 -2.27 -2.63
C ALA A 84 -0.19 -1.80 -3.94
N ILE A 85 -0.06 -2.69 -4.95
CA ILE A 85 0.62 -2.40 -6.21
C ILE A 85 -0.20 -1.45 -7.09
N TYR A 86 -1.54 -1.48 -7.02
CA TYR A 86 -2.36 -0.48 -7.73
C TYR A 86 -2.02 0.95 -7.28
N LEU A 87 -1.80 1.14 -5.96
CA LEU A 87 -1.42 2.43 -5.41
C LEU A 87 0.00 2.83 -5.84
N ALA A 88 0.94 1.88 -5.83
CA ALA A 88 2.32 2.11 -6.25
C ALA A 88 2.38 2.54 -7.73
N TRP A 89 1.69 1.83 -8.63
CA TRP A 89 1.64 2.18 -10.06
C TRP A 89 0.97 3.53 -10.30
N ALA A 90 -0.12 3.82 -9.58
CA ALA A 90 -0.82 5.10 -9.71
C ALA A 90 0.05 6.29 -9.22
N ALA A 91 0.84 6.10 -8.17
CA ALA A 91 1.78 7.11 -7.67
C ALA A 91 2.94 7.33 -8.67
N ASP A 92 3.50 6.24 -9.21
CA ASP A 92 4.59 6.30 -10.17
C ASP A 92 4.18 7.01 -11.46
N ILE A 93 3.07 6.62 -12.07
CA ILE A 93 2.60 7.29 -13.30
C ILE A 93 2.17 8.74 -13.06
N ALA A 94 1.65 9.07 -11.88
CA ALA A 94 1.34 10.45 -11.51
C ALA A 94 2.62 11.31 -11.44
N TRP A 95 3.70 10.73 -10.91
CA TRP A 95 5.02 11.36 -10.87
C TRP A 95 5.60 11.55 -12.27
N GLN A 96 5.55 10.53 -13.15
CA GLN A 96 5.99 10.64 -14.54
C GLN A 96 5.24 11.76 -15.25
N HIS A 97 3.91 11.81 -15.13
CA HIS A 97 3.08 12.87 -15.74
C HIS A 97 3.50 14.27 -15.23
N SER A 98 3.67 14.43 -13.92
CA SER A 98 4.11 15.70 -13.32
C SER A 98 5.47 16.14 -13.88
N THR A 99 6.41 15.20 -14.00
CA THR A 99 7.77 15.46 -14.52
C THR A 99 7.75 15.87 -16.00
N GLU A 100 6.95 15.19 -16.82
CA GLU A 100 6.78 15.51 -18.25
C GLU A 100 6.16 16.91 -18.48
N LEU A 101 5.36 17.38 -17.52
CA LEU A 101 4.80 18.73 -17.51
C LEU A 101 5.76 19.80 -16.97
N GLY A 102 7.00 19.42 -16.59
CA GLY A 102 8.00 20.32 -16.04
C GLY A 102 7.98 20.45 -14.52
N PHE A 103 7.13 19.69 -13.82
CA PHE A 103 7.05 19.67 -12.35
C PHE A 103 7.83 18.47 -11.80
N GLY A 104 9.14 18.45 -12.02
CA GLY A 104 10.04 17.44 -11.48
C GLY A 104 10.46 17.75 -10.03
N ARG A 105 11.34 16.89 -9.49
CA ARG A 105 11.82 16.98 -8.10
C ARG A 105 12.42 18.35 -7.75
N GLU A 106 13.22 18.92 -8.64
CA GLU A 106 13.89 20.21 -8.43
C GLU A 106 12.84 21.33 -8.30
N TRP A 107 11.84 21.33 -9.18
CA TRP A 107 10.76 22.32 -9.15
C TRP A 107 10.03 22.34 -7.81
N TYR A 108 9.74 21.17 -7.23
CA TYR A 108 9.11 21.04 -5.91
C TYR A 108 10.06 21.46 -4.79
N ALA A 109 11.32 21.02 -4.83
CA ALA A 109 12.32 21.32 -3.82
C ALA A 109 12.60 22.83 -3.71
N GLU A 110 12.76 23.53 -4.83
CA GLU A 110 12.97 24.99 -4.86
C GLU A 110 11.84 25.79 -4.21
N ARG A 111 10.63 25.23 -4.18
CA ARG A 111 9.43 25.89 -3.68
C ARG A 111 8.97 25.39 -2.32
N GLY A 112 9.67 24.38 -1.78
CA GLY A 112 9.29 23.72 -0.53
C GLY A 112 7.87 23.16 -0.58
N LEU A 113 7.46 22.60 -1.74
CA LEU A 113 6.12 22.09 -1.96
C LEU A 113 6.11 20.57 -2.07
N PHE A 114 5.05 19.96 -1.57
CA PHE A 114 4.85 18.50 -1.62
C PHE A 114 3.39 18.16 -1.89
N TRP A 115 3.16 17.09 -2.64
CA TRP A 115 1.85 16.47 -2.74
C TRP A 115 1.74 15.31 -1.76
N LEU A 116 0.74 15.37 -0.88
CA LEU A 116 0.39 14.28 0.01
C LEU A 116 -0.93 13.64 -0.43
N VAL A 117 -0.98 12.32 -0.45
CA VAL A 117 -2.23 11.59 -0.66
C VAL A 117 -3.12 11.79 0.57
N ARG A 118 -4.36 12.22 0.34
CA ARG A 118 -5.35 12.42 1.41
C ARG A 118 -6.40 11.32 1.41
N ALA A 119 -6.87 10.92 0.23
CA ALA A 119 -7.86 9.87 0.10
C ALA A 119 -7.71 9.14 -1.24
N ILE A 120 -8.10 7.86 -1.25
CA ILE A 120 -8.15 7.04 -2.46
C ILE A 120 -9.47 6.27 -2.47
N GLN A 121 -10.17 6.28 -3.60
CA GLN A 121 -11.13 5.25 -3.94
C GLN A 121 -10.48 4.34 -4.97
N LEU A 122 -10.38 3.05 -4.69
CA LEU A 122 -9.89 2.03 -5.61
C LEU A 122 -11.00 1.03 -5.88
N ASP A 123 -11.37 0.89 -7.14
CA ASP A 123 -12.25 -0.15 -7.63
C ASP A 123 -11.42 -1.22 -8.35
N VAL A 124 -11.35 -2.42 -7.78
CA VAL A 124 -10.75 -3.60 -8.41
C VAL A 124 -11.86 -4.38 -9.08
N LEU A 125 -11.93 -4.31 -10.39
CA LEU A 125 -13.02 -4.90 -11.19
C LEU A 125 -12.73 -6.32 -11.60
N ARG A 126 -11.44 -6.64 -11.84
CA ARG A 126 -10.97 -7.97 -12.22
C ARG A 126 -9.60 -8.25 -11.59
N PRO A 127 -9.27 -9.51 -11.29
CA PRO A 127 -7.92 -9.87 -10.85
C PRO A 127 -6.94 -9.68 -12.02
N ILE A 128 -5.74 -9.24 -11.71
CA ILE A 128 -4.63 -9.12 -12.67
C ILE A 128 -3.62 -10.23 -12.35
N PRO A 129 -3.39 -11.19 -13.26
CA PRO A 129 -2.49 -12.30 -13.02
C PRO A 129 -1.02 -11.86 -12.91
N THR A 130 -0.21 -12.69 -12.24
CA THR A 130 1.24 -12.56 -12.24
C THR A 130 1.77 -12.50 -13.68
N TYR A 131 2.75 -11.65 -13.91
CA TYR A 131 3.38 -11.39 -15.22
C TYR A 131 2.46 -10.76 -16.29
N ALA A 132 1.20 -10.48 -16.00
CA ALA A 132 0.34 -9.78 -16.96
C ALA A 132 0.90 -8.40 -17.29
N GLY A 133 0.91 -8.09 -18.61
CA GLY A 133 1.17 -6.74 -19.10
C GLY A 133 -0.11 -5.91 -19.02
N MET A 134 0.01 -4.69 -18.52
CA MET A 134 -1.12 -3.78 -18.35
C MET A 134 -0.76 -2.41 -18.92
N LEU A 135 -1.76 -1.64 -19.32
CA LEU A 135 -1.63 -0.23 -19.63
C LEU A 135 -2.19 0.58 -18.46
N VAL A 136 -1.33 1.36 -17.82
CA VAL A 136 -1.74 2.29 -16.75
C VAL A 136 -1.78 3.69 -17.32
N SER A 137 -2.87 4.39 -17.08
CA SER A 137 -2.99 5.80 -17.49
C SER A 137 -3.35 6.68 -16.29
N THR A 138 -2.99 7.96 -16.37
CA THR A 138 -3.39 8.94 -15.36
C THR A 138 -3.78 10.26 -15.98
N GLN A 139 -4.72 10.96 -15.35
CA GLN A 139 -5.16 12.30 -15.70
C GLN A 139 -5.57 13.09 -14.47
N VAL A 140 -5.45 14.42 -14.53
CA VAL A 140 -5.98 15.30 -13.49
C VAL A 140 -7.41 15.63 -13.81
N LEU A 141 -8.34 15.31 -12.90
CA LEU A 141 -9.76 15.61 -13.05
C LEU A 141 -10.13 17.02 -12.58
N GLY A 142 -9.35 17.61 -11.70
CA GLY A 142 -9.63 18.95 -11.20
C GLY A 142 -8.80 19.37 -10.00
N TYR A 143 -8.95 20.65 -9.64
CA TYR A 143 -8.29 21.27 -8.50
C TYR A 143 -9.30 22.01 -7.63
N ARG A 144 -8.97 22.11 -6.33
CA ARG A 144 -9.71 22.95 -5.39
C ARG A 144 -8.75 23.54 -4.37
N ARG A 145 -8.48 24.85 -4.49
CA ARG A 145 -7.60 25.58 -3.55
C ARG A 145 -6.26 24.91 -3.27
N VAL A 146 -6.26 23.94 -2.36
CA VAL A 146 -5.07 23.20 -1.87
C VAL A 146 -5.05 21.76 -2.37
N ALA A 147 -6.04 21.32 -3.10
CA ALA A 147 -6.24 19.92 -3.46
C ALA A 147 -6.34 19.70 -4.96
N ALA A 148 -5.95 18.48 -5.41
CA ALA A 148 -6.15 17.99 -6.76
C ALA A 148 -6.73 16.58 -6.72
N ARG A 149 -7.58 16.23 -7.69
CA ARG A 149 -8.02 14.86 -7.93
C ARG A 149 -7.40 14.32 -9.20
N ARG A 150 -6.82 13.13 -9.08
CA ARG A 150 -6.37 12.33 -10.23
C ARG A 150 -7.23 11.08 -10.37
N GLU A 151 -7.46 10.70 -11.63
CA GLU A 151 -7.93 9.38 -11.99
C GLU A 151 -6.77 8.59 -12.57
N SER A 152 -6.65 7.32 -12.19
CA SER A 152 -5.75 6.37 -12.84
C SER A 152 -6.53 5.12 -13.20
N ASP A 153 -6.42 4.69 -14.46
CA ASP A 153 -7.03 3.46 -14.99
C ASP A 153 -5.93 2.42 -15.25
N VAL A 154 -6.22 1.19 -14.87
CA VAL A 154 -5.41 0.01 -15.21
C VAL A 154 -6.20 -0.84 -16.18
N ARG A 155 -5.71 -0.98 -17.41
CA ARG A 155 -6.37 -1.71 -18.50
C ARG A 155 -5.50 -2.84 -19.00
N ASP A 156 -6.14 -3.93 -19.43
CA ASP A 156 -5.43 -5.00 -20.12
C ASP A 156 -5.09 -4.61 -21.57
N PRO A 157 -4.31 -5.42 -22.29
CA PRO A 157 -3.97 -5.15 -23.69
C PRO A 157 -5.17 -5.06 -24.65
N SER A 158 -6.32 -5.63 -24.28
CA SER A 158 -7.56 -5.50 -25.07
C SER A 158 -8.26 -4.14 -24.86
N GLY A 159 -7.82 -3.37 -23.85
CA GLY A 159 -8.39 -2.10 -23.46
C GLY A 159 -9.48 -2.22 -22.39
N GLU A 160 -9.77 -3.43 -21.89
CA GLU A 160 -10.75 -3.60 -20.82
C GLU A 160 -10.21 -3.12 -19.47
N LEU A 161 -11.07 -2.43 -18.72
CA LEU A 161 -10.73 -1.88 -17.42
C LEU A 161 -10.64 -2.99 -16.36
N ALA A 162 -9.46 -3.12 -15.75
CA ALA A 162 -9.22 -4.04 -14.63
C ALA A 162 -9.34 -3.35 -13.28
N ALA A 163 -8.90 -2.08 -13.19
CA ALA A 163 -9.05 -1.29 -11.97
C ALA A 163 -9.10 0.21 -12.29
N ARG A 164 -9.72 0.97 -11.37
CA ARG A 164 -9.75 2.44 -11.40
C ARG A 164 -9.43 3.00 -10.02
N LEU A 165 -8.59 4.04 -9.99
CA LEU A 165 -8.28 4.80 -8.79
C LEU A 165 -8.70 6.25 -8.97
N LEU A 166 -9.40 6.79 -7.97
CA LEU A 166 -9.59 8.23 -7.79
C LEU A 166 -8.79 8.65 -6.57
N ILE A 167 -7.80 9.52 -6.77
CA ILE A 167 -6.83 9.90 -5.74
C ILE A 167 -6.93 11.39 -5.47
N ASP A 168 -7.23 11.73 -4.24
CA ASP A 168 -7.24 13.11 -3.76
C ASP A 168 -5.89 13.44 -3.13
N TRP A 169 -5.23 14.41 -3.71
CA TRP A 169 -3.95 14.94 -3.26
C TRP A 169 -4.12 16.30 -2.60
N VAL A 170 -3.34 16.59 -1.58
CA VAL A 170 -3.27 17.91 -0.94
C VAL A 170 -1.86 18.46 -1.10
N MET A 171 -1.74 19.69 -1.61
CA MET A 171 -0.50 20.43 -1.65
C MET A 171 -0.15 20.94 -0.26
N THR A 172 1.06 20.67 0.18
CA THR A 172 1.58 21.15 1.48
C THR A 172 2.92 21.84 1.29
N ASN A 173 3.30 22.66 2.26
CA ASN A 173 4.66 23.18 2.41
C ASN A 173 5.54 22.18 3.21
N GLU A 174 6.81 22.53 3.43
CA GLU A 174 7.79 21.74 4.19
C GLU A 174 7.36 21.45 5.64
N ARG A 175 6.44 22.24 6.21
CA ARG A 175 5.87 22.02 7.54
C ARG A 175 4.63 21.12 7.53
N GLY A 176 4.28 20.54 6.36
CA GLY A 176 3.05 19.75 6.20
C GLY A 176 1.75 20.57 6.22
N ILE A 177 1.85 21.91 6.17
CA ILE A 177 0.68 22.80 6.21
C ILE A 177 0.07 22.88 4.80
N PRO A 178 -1.24 22.62 4.63
CA PRO A 178 -1.91 22.76 3.34
C PRO A 178 -1.72 24.16 2.75
N THR A 179 -1.26 24.22 1.50
CA THR A 179 -0.98 25.45 0.79
C THR A 179 -1.67 25.49 -0.57
N ARG A 180 -1.88 26.69 -1.11
CA ARG A 180 -2.57 26.84 -2.38
C ARG A 180 -1.77 26.22 -3.51
N VAL A 181 -2.46 25.49 -4.39
CA VAL A 181 -1.89 24.98 -5.64
C VAL A 181 -1.43 26.14 -6.49
N PRO A 182 -0.16 26.19 -6.94
CA PRO A 182 0.37 27.27 -7.79
C PRO A 182 -0.41 27.39 -9.10
N ALA A 183 -0.52 28.62 -9.60
CA ALA A 183 -1.23 28.91 -10.85
C ALA A 183 -0.66 28.17 -12.07
N ASP A 184 0.62 27.80 -12.02
CA ASP A 184 1.27 27.04 -13.10
C ASP A 184 0.61 25.69 -13.34
N PHE A 185 0.10 25.02 -12.30
CA PHE A 185 -0.64 23.77 -12.45
C PHE A 185 -2.01 23.98 -13.12
N LEU A 186 -2.65 25.12 -12.91
CA LEU A 186 -3.98 25.38 -13.42
C LEU A 186 -4.02 25.46 -14.97
N LYS A 187 -2.87 25.69 -15.60
CA LYS A 187 -2.74 25.72 -17.07
C LYS A 187 -2.96 24.35 -17.72
N PHE A 188 -2.81 23.28 -16.93
CA PHE A 188 -2.89 21.89 -17.38
C PHE A 188 -4.21 21.22 -17.03
N VAL A 189 -5.23 22.00 -16.71
CA VAL A 189 -6.59 21.52 -16.44
C VAL A 189 -7.53 22.21 -17.40
N ALA A 190 -8.48 21.46 -17.93
CA ALA A 190 -9.49 22.04 -18.82
C ALA A 190 -10.27 23.16 -18.07
N ALA A 191 -10.54 24.25 -18.79
CA ALA A 191 -11.19 25.43 -18.22
C ALA A 191 -12.55 25.14 -17.57
N ASP A 192 -13.25 24.11 -18.04
CA ASP A 192 -14.58 23.71 -17.57
C ASP A 192 -14.54 22.60 -16.51
N THR A 193 -13.38 22.36 -15.89
CA THR A 193 -13.24 21.30 -14.88
C THR A 193 -14.05 21.65 -13.63
N PRO A 194 -14.99 20.80 -13.22
CA PRO A 194 -15.81 21.06 -12.04
C PRO A 194 -14.97 21.08 -10.75
N ALA A 195 -15.45 21.84 -9.77
CA ALA A 195 -14.85 21.82 -8.44
C ALA A 195 -14.96 20.42 -7.84
N ILE A 196 -13.85 19.90 -7.34
CA ILE A 196 -13.82 18.58 -6.70
C ILE A 196 -14.32 18.65 -5.26
N GLU A 197 -15.07 17.64 -4.85
CA GLU A 197 -15.33 17.35 -3.44
C GLU A 197 -14.39 16.24 -3.00
N MET A 198 -13.60 16.48 -1.93
CA MET A 198 -12.67 15.50 -1.39
C MET A 198 -13.41 14.25 -0.90
N HIS A 199 -12.91 13.08 -1.22
CA HIS A 199 -13.40 11.84 -0.63
C HIS A 199 -13.15 11.84 0.87
N LYS A 200 -14.14 11.34 1.62
CA LYS A 200 -14.04 11.16 3.06
C LYS A 200 -14.58 9.79 3.42
N VAL A 201 -13.85 9.09 4.24
CA VAL A 201 -14.30 7.84 4.84
C VAL A 201 -14.86 8.16 6.22
N ALA A 202 -16.19 8.28 6.32
CA ALA A 202 -16.85 8.45 7.60
C ALA A 202 -17.08 7.06 8.23
N LEU A 203 -16.55 6.85 9.44
CA LEU A 203 -16.70 5.62 10.20
C LEU A 203 -17.22 5.93 11.60
N PRO A 204 -18.12 5.09 12.15
CA PRO A 204 -18.46 5.16 13.57
C PRO A 204 -17.24 4.81 14.43
N ALA A 205 -17.33 4.97 15.73
CA ALA A 205 -16.35 4.45 16.65
C ALA A 205 -16.24 2.92 16.48
N ALA A 206 -15.02 2.40 16.54
CA ALA A 206 -14.82 0.95 16.50
C ALA A 206 -15.52 0.28 17.69
N PRO A 207 -16.32 -0.77 17.49
CA PRO A 207 -16.96 -1.50 18.55
C PRO A 207 -15.92 -2.20 19.45
N ARG A 208 -16.32 -2.57 20.67
CA ARG A 208 -15.39 -3.18 21.64
C ARG A 208 -14.87 -4.55 21.22
N ASP A 209 -15.65 -5.28 20.45
CA ASP A 209 -15.38 -6.60 19.89
C ASP A 209 -14.78 -6.55 18.48
N ALA A 210 -14.37 -5.36 18.00
CA ALA A 210 -13.63 -5.25 16.73
C ALA A 210 -12.38 -6.12 16.77
N PHE A 211 -12.10 -6.82 15.66
CA PHE A 211 -10.85 -7.56 15.51
C PHE A 211 -9.67 -6.60 15.61
N GLU A 212 -8.68 -6.92 16.43
CA GLU A 212 -7.51 -6.08 16.66
C GLU A 212 -6.24 -6.76 16.18
N ARG A 213 -5.39 -6.03 15.48
CA ARG A 213 -4.04 -6.46 15.07
C ARG A 213 -3.03 -5.36 15.30
N ARG A 214 -1.88 -5.71 15.87
CA ARG A 214 -0.78 -4.78 16.09
C ARG A 214 0.24 -4.88 14.97
N PHE A 215 0.79 -3.75 14.59
CA PHE A 215 1.82 -3.59 13.58
C PHE A 215 2.98 -2.79 14.14
N HIS A 216 4.17 -3.07 13.65
CA HIS A 216 5.36 -2.28 13.94
C HIS A 216 5.95 -1.77 12.64
N VAL A 217 6.12 -0.45 12.52
CA VAL A 217 6.65 0.19 11.31
C VAL A 217 8.13 -0.14 11.14
N ARG A 218 8.47 -0.82 10.04
CA ARG A 218 9.83 -1.28 9.70
C ARG A 218 10.48 -0.32 8.71
N ARG A 219 11.80 -0.39 8.62
CA ARG A 219 12.57 0.40 7.64
C ARG A 219 12.06 0.24 6.19
N ARG A 220 11.68 -0.95 5.79
CA ARG A 220 11.20 -1.24 4.43
C ARG A 220 9.80 -0.68 4.12
N ASP A 221 9.08 -0.26 5.15
CA ASP A 221 7.73 0.28 5.03
C ASP A 221 7.73 1.78 4.68
N LEU A 222 8.93 2.40 4.68
CA LEU A 222 9.10 3.85 4.50
C LEU A 222 9.36 4.23 3.05
N ASP A 223 8.87 5.40 2.70
CA ASP A 223 9.15 6.09 1.44
C ASP A 223 10.38 7.03 1.56
N PRO A 224 10.80 7.71 0.47
CA PRO A 224 11.90 8.66 0.51
C PRO A 224 11.69 9.91 1.39
N LEU A 225 10.48 10.14 1.89
CA LEU A 225 10.16 11.20 2.85
C LEU A 225 10.26 10.74 4.31
N ASP A 226 10.76 9.50 4.54
CA ASP A 226 10.85 8.83 5.86
C ASP A 226 9.48 8.65 6.55
N HIS A 227 8.43 8.53 5.76
CA HIS A 227 7.07 8.20 6.19
C HIS A 227 6.65 6.82 5.69
N VAL A 228 5.70 6.18 6.36
CA VAL A 228 5.11 4.94 5.85
C VAL A 228 4.49 5.21 4.48
N ASN A 229 4.92 4.42 3.48
CA ASN A 229 4.40 4.50 2.13
C ASN A 229 2.90 4.20 2.11
N ASN A 230 2.13 4.96 1.32
CA ASN A 230 0.68 4.82 1.25
C ASN A 230 0.20 3.40 0.90
N SER A 231 0.97 2.67 0.09
CA SER A 231 0.67 1.28 -0.27
C SER A 231 0.76 0.32 0.92
N VAL A 232 1.64 0.58 1.88
CA VAL A 232 1.83 -0.26 3.08
C VAL A 232 0.62 -0.20 4.02
N TYR A 233 -0.10 0.93 4.07
CA TYR A 233 -1.35 0.99 4.84
C TYR A 233 -2.41 0.02 4.32
N VAL A 234 -2.39 -0.27 3.02
CA VAL A 234 -3.27 -1.28 2.41
C VAL A 234 -2.83 -2.68 2.82
N ASP A 235 -1.52 -2.96 2.89
CA ASP A 235 -1.02 -4.23 3.41
C ASP A 235 -1.46 -4.42 4.88
N PHE A 236 -1.36 -3.39 5.74
CA PHE A 236 -1.85 -3.46 7.13
C PHE A 236 -3.35 -3.69 7.23
N LEU A 237 -4.13 -3.04 6.35
CA LEU A 237 -5.58 -3.25 6.25
C LEU A 237 -5.90 -4.70 5.88
N GLU A 238 -5.31 -5.21 4.80
CA GLU A 238 -5.58 -6.57 4.30
C GLU A 238 -5.12 -7.64 5.28
N GLU A 239 -3.99 -7.46 5.95
CA GLU A 239 -3.52 -8.33 7.02
C GLU A 239 -4.50 -8.39 8.22
N ALA A 240 -5.12 -7.25 8.57
CA ALA A 240 -6.13 -7.23 9.62
C ALA A 240 -7.44 -7.91 9.17
N LEU A 241 -7.87 -7.66 7.94
CA LEU A 241 -9.07 -8.30 7.39
C LEU A 241 -8.89 -9.82 7.22
N GLU A 242 -7.73 -10.27 6.74
CA GLU A 242 -7.41 -11.71 6.64
C GLU A 242 -7.45 -12.34 8.04
N GLY A 243 -6.85 -11.69 9.05
CA GLY A 243 -6.91 -12.14 10.45
C GLY A 243 -8.33 -12.16 11.03
N ALA A 244 -9.21 -11.29 10.55
CA ALA A 244 -10.64 -11.29 10.90
C ALA A 244 -11.47 -12.31 10.07
N GLY A 245 -10.82 -13.19 9.28
CA GLY A 245 -11.47 -14.23 8.48
C GLY A 245 -12.10 -13.71 7.18
N GLN A 246 -11.69 -12.53 6.68
CA GLN A 246 -12.28 -11.89 5.49
C GLN A 246 -11.49 -12.12 4.20
N GLY A 247 -10.71 -13.18 4.12
CA GLY A 247 -9.96 -13.52 2.92
C GLY A 247 -10.81 -13.63 1.64
N ASP A 248 -12.06 -14.08 1.74
CA ASP A 248 -12.99 -14.15 0.60
C ASP A 248 -13.40 -12.77 0.08
N LEU A 249 -13.54 -11.77 0.95
CA LEU A 249 -13.77 -10.39 0.54
C LEU A 249 -12.58 -9.83 -0.21
N LEU A 250 -11.37 -10.13 0.26
CA LEU A 250 -10.12 -9.66 -0.35
C LEU A 250 -9.86 -10.31 -1.72
N ARG A 251 -10.36 -11.53 -1.95
CA ARG A 251 -10.27 -12.23 -3.25
C ARG A 251 -11.42 -11.89 -4.21
N ALA A 252 -12.55 -11.41 -3.68
CA ALA A 252 -13.72 -11.10 -4.50
C ALA A 252 -13.45 -9.97 -5.49
N THR A 253 -14.03 -10.07 -6.67
CA THR A 253 -14.12 -8.99 -7.68
C THR A 253 -15.55 -8.97 -8.25
N PRO A 254 -16.12 -7.81 -8.50
CA PRO A 254 -15.58 -6.47 -8.23
C PRO A 254 -15.64 -6.09 -6.74
N ARG A 255 -14.64 -5.33 -6.27
CA ARG A 255 -14.58 -4.81 -4.90
C ARG A 255 -14.07 -3.37 -4.86
N ARG A 256 -14.46 -2.63 -3.84
CA ARG A 256 -14.06 -1.23 -3.61
C ARG A 256 -13.32 -1.06 -2.29
N TYR A 257 -12.26 -0.29 -2.35
CA TYR A 257 -11.56 0.28 -1.21
C TYR A 257 -11.80 1.78 -1.18
N ALA A 258 -12.27 2.29 -0.05
CA ALA A 258 -12.28 3.71 0.26
C ALA A 258 -11.26 3.94 1.37
N LEU A 259 -10.20 4.69 1.09
CA LEU A 259 -9.02 4.87 1.94
C LEU A 259 -8.87 6.35 2.29
N ASP A 260 -8.56 6.65 3.56
CA ASP A 260 -8.39 8.01 4.07
C ASP A 260 -7.13 8.04 4.94
N PHE A 261 -6.14 8.84 4.53
CA PHE A 261 -4.84 9.00 5.18
C PHE A 261 -4.89 10.24 6.07
N ALA A 262 -5.10 10.03 7.37
CA ALA A 262 -5.31 11.13 8.33
C ALA A 262 -4.00 11.77 8.79
N ALA A 263 -2.98 10.94 9.02
CA ALA A 263 -1.63 11.36 9.41
C ALA A 263 -0.59 10.34 8.92
N SER A 264 0.66 10.76 8.78
CA SER A 264 1.77 9.83 8.48
C SER A 264 2.21 9.09 9.73
N ALA A 265 2.62 7.83 9.59
CA ALA A 265 3.33 7.08 10.62
C ALA A 265 4.83 7.06 10.32
N ALA A 266 5.67 6.99 11.36
CA ALA A 266 7.12 7.05 11.26
C ALA A 266 7.77 5.73 11.66
N ARG A 267 9.07 5.61 11.39
CA ARG A 267 9.88 4.43 11.74
C ARG A 267 9.79 4.11 13.22
N GLY A 268 9.61 2.81 13.54
CA GLY A 268 9.61 2.32 14.90
C GLY A 268 8.32 2.53 15.66
N GLU A 269 7.33 3.23 15.08
CA GLU A 269 6.02 3.35 15.69
C GLU A 269 5.31 2.00 15.78
N SER A 270 4.60 1.79 16.88
CA SER A 270 3.64 0.71 17.05
C SER A 270 2.25 1.21 16.71
N LEU A 271 1.56 0.49 15.85
CA LEU A 271 0.23 0.84 15.36
C LEU A 271 -0.76 -0.26 15.72
N THR A 272 -1.99 0.12 16.06
CA THR A 272 -3.09 -0.80 16.32
C THR A 272 -4.15 -0.64 15.25
N GLY A 273 -4.35 -1.71 14.47
CA GLY A 273 -5.43 -1.81 13.48
C GLY A 273 -6.65 -2.48 14.09
N ARG A 274 -7.83 -1.89 13.88
CA ARG A 274 -9.12 -2.45 14.27
C ARG A 274 -10.01 -2.61 13.05
N ALA A 275 -10.56 -3.82 12.87
CA ALA A 275 -11.45 -4.16 11.76
C ALA A 275 -12.80 -4.67 12.29
N TRP A 276 -13.90 -4.25 11.65
CA TRP A 276 -15.25 -4.67 12.05
C TRP A 276 -16.22 -4.63 10.85
N PRO A 277 -17.31 -5.42 10.87
CA PRO A 277 -18.32 -5.36 9.82
C PRO A 277 -19.07 -4.01 9.87
N GLN A 278 -19.31 -3.40 8.70
CA GLN A 278 -19.96 -2.11 8.56
C GLN A 278 -20.70 -2.00 7.22
N ASP A 279 -22.01 -1.79 7.24
CA ASP A 279 -22.88 -1.51 6.08
C ASP A 279 -22.62 -2.40 4.85
N GLY A 280 -22.65 -3.71 5.02
CA GLY A 280 -22.44 -4.68 3.94
C GLY A 280 -20.98 -4.82 3.45
N GLY A 281 -20.03 -4.27 4.20
CA GLY A 281 -18.59 -4.40 4.01
C GLY A 281 -17.87 -4.44 5.34
N TRP A 282 -16.62 -4.01 5.32
CA TRP A 282 -15.75 -3.95 6.49
C TRP A 282 -15.14 -2.56 6.64
N ALA A 283 -15.16 -2.06 7.87
CA ALA A 283 -14.45 -0.86 8.28
C ALA A 283 -13.12 -1.21 8.92
N TYR A 284 -12.16 -0.33 8.77
CA TYR A 284 -10.83 -0.45 9.38
C TYR A 284 -10.34 0.91 9.87
N ARG A 285 -9.68 0.91 11.02
CA ARG A 285 -9.04 2.06 11.61
C ARG A 285 -7.67 1.69 12.13
N LEU A 286 -6.66 2.47 11.79
CA LEU A 286 -5.29 2.31 12.28
C LEU A 286 -4.91 3.52 13.12
N SER A 287 -4.46 3.29 14.33
CA SER A 287 -4.10 4.35 15.28
C SER A 287 -2.76 4.07 15.95
N ARG A 288 -2.09 5.13 16.39
CA ARG A 288 -0.93 5.06 17.26
C ARG A 288 -1.34 4.63 18.67
N GLU A 289 -0.35 4.38 19.53
CA GLU A 289 -0.56 4.02 20.95
C GLU A 289 -1.26 5.15 21.74
N ASP A 290 -1.03 6.40 21.36
CA ASP A 290 -1.69 7.56 21.97
C ASP A 290 -3.15 7.76 21.50
N GLY A 291 -3.65 6.88 20.64
CA GLY A 291 -4.99 6.95 20.08
C GLY A 291 -5.11 7.84 18.83
N THR A 292 -4.03 8.52 18.40
CA THR A 292 -4.03 9.31 17.16
C THR A 292 -4.31 8.42 15.95
N GLU A 293 -5.39 8.69 15.24
CA GLU A 293 -5.72 7.97 14.02
C GLU A 293 -4.80 8.39 12.87
N VAL A 294 -4.18 7.40 12.22
CA VAL A 294 -3.29 7.63 11.06
C VAL A 294 -3.94 7.24 9.75
N PHE A 295 -4.83 6.22 9.76
CA PHE A 295 -5.47 5.73 8.56
C PHE A 295 -6.83 5.11 8.88
N ARG A 296 -7.78 5.25 7.96
CA ARG A 296 -9.06 4.55 8.01
C ARG A 296 -9.47 4.08 6.63
N ALA A 297 -10.24 3.02 6.59
CA ALA A 297 -10.68 2.44 5.33
C ALA A 297 -12.04 1.75 5.45
N ARG A 298 -12.67 1.61 4.30
CA ARG A 298 -13.82 0.73 4.09
C ARG A 298 -13.56 -0.16 2.89
N VAL A 299 -13.88 -1.45 3.02
CA VAL A 299 -13.80 -2.43 1.93
C VAL A 299 -15.16 -3.09 1.76
N CYS A 300 -15.67 -3.14 0.54
CA CYS A 300 -16.94 -3.79 0.22
C CYS A 300 -16.91 -4.42 -1.18
N ARG A 301 -17.82 -5.34 -1.46
CA ARG A 301 -18.12 -5.77 -2.83
C ARG A 301 -18.87 -4.65 -3.56
N LEU A 302 -18.66 -4.54 -4.88
CA LEU A 302 -19.41 -3.65 -5.76
C LEU A 302 -20.62 -4.34 -6.37
#